data_2fecbc4326515fcad1ef294ddb133dff
#
_entry.id   2fecbc4326515fcad1ef294ddb133dff
#
_cell.length_a   1.000
_cell.length_b   1.000
_cell.length_c   1.000
_cell.angle_alpha   90.00
_cell.angle_beta   90.00
_cell.angle_gamma   90.00
#
_symmetry.space_group_name_H-M   'P 1'
#
loop_
_entity.id
_entity.type
_entity.pdbx_description
1 polymer ?
#
loop_
_entity_poly.entity_id
_entity_poly.type
_entity_poly.pdbx_seq_one_letter_code
_entity_poly.pdbx_strand_id
1 'polypeptide(L)'
;SSAASDVYKRQVVSLKKNAGRNNQGKITVRHRGGGSRRKYRIIDFKRRKDDVPATVKSIEYDPNRTANIALICYADGEKAYILAPEGLKVGMKVMSGASAEVRPGNCLPLSEIPVGTMVHNVELHAGKGGQLVRAAGNGAQLMAKEGKYATLRLPSGEMRMVPINCRASIGVVGNGEHSLINIGKAGRKRNMGIRPTVRGSVMNPNDHPHGGGEGKTSIGRPGPCTPWGKPALGLKTRKKNKASNKLIVRRRDGKAIK
;
A
#
# COMPACT_ATOMS: atom_id res chain seq x y z
N SER A 1 -16.09 1.58 -29.61
CA SER A 1 -16.04 1.02 -28.24
C SER A 1 -15.48 -0.41 -28.16
N SER A 2 -15.39 -1.17 -29.27
CA SER A 2 -14.87 -2.55 -29.26
C SER A 2 -13.35 -2.64 -29.17
N ALA A 3 -12.60 -1.73 -29.77
CA ALA A 3 -11.13 -1.74 -29.74
C ALA A 3 -10.56 -1.44 -28.34
N ALA A 4 -11.22 -0.63 -27.52
CA ALA A 4 -10.83 -0.37 -26.15
C ALA A 4 -10.99 -1.62 -25.26
N SER A 5 -11.99 -2.47 -25.51
CA SER A 5 -12.26 -3.66 -24.70
C SER A 5 -11.20 -4.76 -24.83
N ASP A 6 -10.56 -4.91 -25.99
CA ASP A 6 -9.58 -5.97 -26.23
C ASP A 6 -8.20 -5.68 -25.64
N VAL A 7 -7.83 -4.41 -25.57
CA VAL A 7 -6.59 -3.96 -24.92
C VAL A 7 -6.64 -4.19 -23.40
N TYR A 8 -7.81 -4.03 -22.80
CA TYR A 8 -8.01 -4.22 -21.35
C TYR A 8 -7.96 -5.70 -20.92
N LYS A 9 -8.28 -6.63 -21.79
CA LYS A 9 -8.34 -8.07 -21.44
C LYS A 9 -6.98 -8.64 -21.04
N ARG A 10 -5.88 -8.21 -21.68
CA ARG A 10 -4.53 -8.72 -21.39
C ARG A 10 -3.92 -8.17 -20.10
N GLN A 11 -4.40 -7.03 -19.60
CA GLN A 11 -3.86 -6.37 -18.41
C GLN A 11 -4.71 -6.62 -17.17
N VAL A 12 -5.76 -7.42 -17.27
CA VAL A 12 -6.73 -7.68 -16.22
C VAL A 12 -6.88 -9.18 -16.02
N VAL A 13 -6.64 -9.63 -14.78
CA VAL A 13 -6.78 -11.04 -14.38
C VAL A 13 -7.87 -11.21 -13.34
N SER A 14 -8.42 -12.43 -13.24
CA SER A 14 -9.39 -12.76 -12.21
C SER A 14 -8.72 -12.78 -10.84
N LEU A 15 -9.39 -12.21 -9.84
CA LEU A 15 -8.92 -12.19 -8.45
C LEU A 15 -9.63 -13.29 -7.66
N LYS A 16 -8.86 -14.31 -7.22
CA LYS A 16 -9.35 -15.35 -6.31
C LYS A 16 -9.62 -14.74 -4.93
N LYS A 17 -10.78 -15.06 -4.34
CA LYS A 17 -11.18 -14.60 -3.01
C LYS A 17 -10.92 -15.71 -1.99
N ASN A 18 -10.07 -15.46 -1.01
CA ASN A 18 -9.76 -16.42 0.06
C ASN A 18 -10.60 -16.19 1.33
N ALA A 19 -11.36 -15.09 1.42
CA ALA A 19 -12.24 -14.77 2.54
C ALA A 19 -11.55 -14.87 3.92
N GLY A 20 -10.29 -14.47 4.02
CA GLY A 20 -9.50 -14.52 5.24
C GLY A 20 -9.04 -15.92 5.66
N ARG A 21 -9.12 -16.89 4.77
CA ARG A 21 -8.71 -18.28 5.02
C ARG A 21 -7.29 -18.55 4.50
N ASN A 22 -6.56 -19.41 5.21
CA ASN A 22 -5.24 -19.88 4.80
C ASN A 22 -5.32 -21.04 3.80
N ASN A 23 -4.18 -21.66 3.45
CA ASN A 23 -4.09 -22.82 2.56
C ASN A 23 -4.79 -24.08 3.11
N GLN A 24 -5.00 -24.18 4.43
CA GLN A 24 -5.73 -25.26 5.10
C GLN A 24 -7.24 -24.96 5.23
N GLY A 25 -7.73 -23.86 4.69
CA GLY A 25 -9.13 -23.44 4.81
C GLY A 25 -9.52 -22.85 6.16
N LYS A 26 -8.59 -22.72 7.12
CA LYS A 26 -8.84 -22.14 8.43
C LYS A 26 -8.86 -20.62 8.36
N ILE A 27 -9.79 -19.98 9.09
CA ILE A 27 -9.88 -18.52 9.19
C ILE A 27 -8.71 -17.99 10.03
N THR A 28 -7.79 -17.28 9.38
CA THR A 28 -6.65 -16.59 10.03
C THR A 28 -6.86 -15.09 10.14
N VAL A 29 -7.70 -14.52 9.29
CA VAL A 29 -8.11 -13.10 9.34
C VAL A 29 -9.63 -13.06 9.41
N ARG A 30 -10.17 -12.69 10.57
CA ARG A 30 -11.62 -12.61 10.80
C ARG A 30 -12.26 -11.43 10.06
N HIS A 31 -13.57 -11.48 9.91
CA HIS A 31 -14.40 -10.41 9.34
C HIS A 31 -14.05 -10.06 7.89
N ARG A 32 -13.58 -11.03 7.12
CA ARG A 32 -13.31 -10.92 5.68
C ARG A 32 -14.18 -11.90 4.91
N GLY A 33 -14.66 -11.47 3.74
CA GLY A 33 -15.43 -12.32 2.84
C GLY A 33 -16.60 -11.58 2.19
N GLY A 34 -17.23 -12.25 1.22
CA GLY A 34 -18.24 -11.63 0.37
C GLY A 34 -17.64 -10.54 -0.50
N GLY A 35 -18.34 -9.43 -0.61
CA GLY A 35 -17.93 -8.28 -1.40
C GLY A 35 -18.17 -8.45 -2.89
N SER A 36 -18.10 -7.34 -3.62
CA SER A 36 -18.29 -7.29 -5.05
C SER A 36 -17.22 -8.08 -5.80
N ARG A 37 -17.56 -8.64 -6.96
CA ARG A 37 -16.57 -9.24 -7.86
C ARG A 37 -15.66 -8.14 -8.39
N ARG A 38 -14.35 -8.39 -8.34
CA ARG A 38 -13.33 -7.45 -8.81
C ARG A 38 -12.32 -8.21 -9.67
N LYS A 39 -11.88 -7.56 -10.74
CA LYS A 39 -10.73 -8.01 -11.51
C LYS A 39 -9.48 -7.28 -11.01
N TYR A 40 -8.34 -7.93 -11.09
CA TYR A 40 -7.06 -7.33 -10.73
C TYR A 40 -6.39 -6.76 -11.98
N ARG A 41 -6.02 -5.51 -11.92
CA ARG A 41 -5.20 -4.85 -12.93
C ARG A 41 -3.75 -5.08 -12.62
N ILE A 42 -2.99 -5.57 -13.60
CA ILE A 42 -1.56 -5.83 -13.45
C ILE A 42 -0.85 -4.49 -13.48
N ILE A 43 -0.26 -4.11 -12.35
CA ILE A 43 0.49 -2.86 -12.22
C ILE A 43 1.97 -3.16 -12.37
N ASP A 44 2.66 -2.38 -13.19
CA ASP A 44 4.11 -2.43 -13.30
C ASP A 44 4.77 -1.71 -12.12
N PHE A 45 5.00 -2.45 -11.04
CA PHE A 45 5.74 -1.93 -9.87
C PHE A 45 7.25 -1.95 -10.07
N LYS A 46 7.74 -2.62 -11.11
CA LYS A 46 9.18 -2.80 -11.35
C LYS A 46 9.78 -1.71 -12.21
N ARG A 47 9.01 -1.20 -13.17
CA ARG A 47 9.42 -0.14 -14.08
C ARG A 47 10.79 -0.43 -14.73
N ARG A 48 10.97 -1.66 -15.28
CA ARG A 48 12.25 -2.13 -15.81
C ARG A 48 12.59 -1.67 -17.22
N LYS A 49 11.63 -1.09 -17.92
CA LYS A 49 11.80 -0.64 -19.28
C LYS A 49 12.49 0.73 -19.27
N ASP A 50 13.83 0.69 -19.22
CA ASP A 50 14.64 1.88 -19.10
C ASP A 50 14.77 2.61 -20.44
N ASP A 51 14.90 3.93 -20.37
CA ASP A 51 15.18 4.85 -21.48
C ASP A 51 14.16 4.84 -22.64
N VAL A 52 13.01 4.18 -22.43
CA VAL A 52 11.89 4.18 -23.37
C VAL A 52 10.79 5.11 -22.88
N PRO A 53 10.51 6.21 -23.59
CA PRO A 53 9.44 7.12 -23.20
C PRO A 53 8.09 6.46 -23.39
N ALA A 54 7.18 6.70 -22.45
CA ALA A 54 5.78 6.28 -22.51
C ALA A 54 4.86 7.47 -22.36
N THR A 55 3.74 7.46 -23.06
CA THR A 55 2.71 8.51 -22.98
C THR A 55 1.56 8.03 -22.14
N VAL A 56 1.07 8.86 -21.22
CA VAL A 56 -0.13 8.61 -20.41
C VAL A 56 -1.36 8.68 -21.30
N LYS A 57 -2.07 7.55 -21.45
CA LYS A 57 -3.28 7.46 -22.29
C LYS A 57 -4.56 7.72 -21.52
N SER A 58 -4.63 7.23 -20.27
CA SER A 58 -5.79 7.45 -19.40
C SER A 58 -5.40 7.37 -17.94
N ILE A 59 -6.19 7.99 -17.07
CA ILE A 59 -6.13 7.82 -15.61
C ILE A 59 -7.42 7.12 -15.20
N GLU A 60 -7.29 6.00 -14.48
CA GLU A 60 -8.39 5.07 -14.24
C GLU A 60 -8.54 4.74 -12.76
N TYR A 61 -9.79 4.40 -12.40
CA TYR A 61 -10.10 3.85 -11.08
C TYR A 61 -9.71 2.38 -11.00
N ASP A 62 -9.06 1.98 -9.90
CA ASP A 62 -8.80 0.57 -9.58
C ASP A 62 -9.52 0.18 -8.27
N PRO A 63 -10.44 -0.82 -8.30
CA PRO A 63 -11.17 -1.26 -7.11
C PRO A 63 -10.29 -1.98 -6.08
N ASN A 64 -9.04 -2.32 -6.40
CA ASN A 64 -8.14 -3.09 -5.55
C ASN A 64 -7.19 -2.22 -4.73
N ARG A 65 -7.18 -0.92 -4.97
CA ARG A 65 -6.31 0.05 -4.28
C ARG A 65 -7.00 1.37 -4.04
N THR A 66 -6.43 2.17 -3.17
CA THR A 66 -6.94 3.51 -2.88
C THR A 66 -6.50 4.54 -3.91
N ALA A 67 -5.33 4.33 -4.53
CA ALA A 67 -4.78 5.19 -5.55
C ALA A 67 -5.41 4.95 -6.92
N ASN A 68 -5.54 6.00 -7.73
CA ASN A 68 -5.81 5.87 -9.16
C ASN A 68 -4.58 5.30 -9.87
N ILE A 69 -4.80 4.69 -11.02
CA ILE A 69 -3.78 4.13 -11.90
C ILE A 69 -3.76 4.86 -13.23
N ALA A 70 -2.60 4.93 -13.87
CA ALA A 70 -2.45 5.49 -15.19
C ALA A 70 -2.10 4.39 -16.20
N LEU A 71 -2.82 4.35 -17.30
CA LEU A 71 -2.46 3.53 -18.47
C LEU A 71 -1.43 4.30 -19.27
N ILE A 72 -0.24 3.74 -19.40
CA ILE A 72 0.83 4.28 -20.21
C ILE A 72 1.04 3.41 -21.46
N CYS A 73 1.43 4.04 -22.55
CA CYS A 73 1.80 3.39 -23.80
C CYS A 73 3.24 3.80 -24.14
N TYR A 74 4.13 2.83 -24.18
CA TYR A 74 5.51 3.02 -24.56
C TYR A 74 5.64 3.31 -26.07
N ALA A 75 6.77 3.86 -26.48
CA ALA A 75 7.05 4.19 -27.89
C ALA A 75 6.98 2.97 -28.83
N ASP A 76 7.28 1.77 -28.31
CA ASP A 76 7.18 0.50 -29.04
C ASP A 76 5.75 -0.12 -29.05
N GLY A 77 4.75 0.59 -28.53
CA GLY A 77 3.36 0.15 -28.49
C GLY A 77 2.97 -0.71 -27.28
N GLU A 78 3.91 -1.13 -26.43
CA GLU A 78 3.60 -1.86 -25.20
C GLU A 78 2.82 -0.96 -24.22
N LYS A 79 1.81 -1.53 -23.57
CA LYS A 79 0.98 -0.82 -22.59
C LYS A 79 1.19 -1.41 -21.20
N ALA A 80 1.25 -0.54 -20.20
CA ALA A 80 1.36 -0.92 -18.79
C ALA A 80 0.52 0.00 -17.91
N TYR A 81 0.12 -0.49 -16.75
CA TYR A 81 -0.44 0.34 -15.69
C TYR A 81 0.65 0.73 -14.69
N ILE A 82 0.63 1.98 -14.27
CA ILE A 82 1.44 2.52 -13.19
C ILE A 82 0.55 3.19 -12.14
N LEU A 83 1.06 3.45 -10.95
CA LEU A 83 0.39 4.32 -9.99
C LEU A 83 0.36 5.74 -10.54
N ALA A 84 -0.77 6.40 -10.46
CA ALA A 84 -0.89 7.80 -10.89
C ALA A 84 -0.44 8.73 -9.76
N PRO A 85 0.70 9.43 -9.90
CA PRO A 85 1.08 10.47 -8.98
C PRO A 85 0.19 11.70 -9.11
N GLU A 86 0.20 12.54 -8.09
CA GLU A 86 -0.46 13.83 -8.12
C GLU A 86 0.11 14.72 -9.23
N GLY A 87 -0.78 15.43 -9.92
CA GLY A 87 -0.41 16.30 -11.04
C GLY A 87 -0.16 15.58 -12.37
N LEU A 88 -0.19 14.25 -12.43
CA LEU A 88 -0.09 13.53 -13.69
C LEU A 88 -1.36 13.73 -14.53
N LYS A 89 -1.19 14.07 -15.81
CA LYS A 89 -2.30 14.29 -16.75
C LYS A 89 -2.16 13.40 -17.98
N VAL A 90 -3.27 13.16 -18.66
CA VAL A 90 -3.31 12.48 -19.95
C VAL A 90 -2.48 13.26 -20.97
N GLY A 91 -1.69 12.56 -21.77
CA GLY A 91 -0.78 13.14 -22.75
C GLY A 91 0.64 13.40 -22.22
N MET A 92 0.85 13.44 -20.91
CA MET A 92 2.20 13.58 -20.35
C MET A 92 3.08 12.38 -20.69
N LYS A 93 4.37 12.63 -20.87
CA LYS A 93 5.38 11.59 -21.04
C LYS A 93 5.98 11.19 -19.70
N VAL A 94 6.20 9.90 -19.51
CA VAL A 94 6.89 9.31 -18.35
C VAL A 94 7.99 8.38 -18.84
N MET A 95 9.07 8.30 -18.09
CA MET A 95 10.22 7.47 -18.43
C MET A 95 10.78 6.79 -17.18
N SER A 96 11.48 5.69 -17.37
CA SER A 96 12.23 5.01 -16.31
C SER A 96 13.69 4.94 -16.71
N GLY A 97 14.59 4.87 -15.72
CA GLY A 97 16.02 4.76 -15.95
C GLY A 97 16.82 5.84 -15.23
N ALA A 98 18.13 5.70 -15.26
CA ALA A 98 19.04 6.66 -14.63
C ALA A 98 19.08 8.02 -15.36
N SER A 99 18.80 8.01 -16.66
CA SER A 99 18.77 9.21 -17.52
C SER A 99 17.44 9.98 -17.44
N ALA A 100 16.43 9.43 -16.74
CA ALA A 100 15.13 10.06 -16.66
C ALA A 100 15.17 11.37 -15.84
N GLU A 101 14.45 12.37 -16.31
CA GLU A 101 14.31 13.64 -15.59
C GLU A 101 13.55 13.46 -14.27
N VAL A 102 13.84 14.33 -13.30
CA VAL A 102 13.15 14.34 -11.99
C VAL A 102 11.77 15.01 -12.14
N ARG A 103 10.83 14.28 -12.75
CA ARG A 103 9.44 14.72 -12.96
C ARG A 103 8.45 13.71 -12.38
N PRO A 104 7.26 14.15 -11.90
CA PRO A 104 6.24 13.24 -11.38
C PRO A 104 5.89 12.11 -12.38
N GLY A 105 5.94 10.86 -11.90
CA GLY A 105 5.67 9.67 -12.71
C GLY A 105 6.92 8.99 -13.29
N ASN A 106 8.05 9.66 -13.34
CA ASN A 106 9.32 9.05 -13.75
C ASN A 106 9.86 8.16 -12.63
N CYS A 107 10.58 7.11 -13.00
CA CYS A 107 11.13 6.13 -12.07
C CYS A 107 12.65 6.08 -12.22
N LEU A 108 13.37 6.40 -11.14
CA LEU A 108 14.84 6.47 -11.13
C LEU A 108 15.41 5.63 -9.98
N PRO A 109 16.68 5.21 -10.08
CA PRO A 109 17.44 4.76 -8.91
C PRO A 109 17.54 5.87 -7.88
N LEU A 110 17.54 5.52 -6.59
CA LEU A 110 17.66 6.51 -5.50
C LEU A 110 18.97 7.30 -5.56
N SER A 111 20.02 6.74 -6.19
CA SER A 111 21.29 7.42 -6.44
C SER A 111 21.12 8.70 -7.25
N GLU A 112 20.24 8.69 -8.26
CA GLU A 112 20.03 9.80 -9.20
C GLU A 112 18.98 10.81 -8.71
N ILE A 113 18.21 10.49 -7.69
CA ILE A 113 17.15 11.37 -7.18
C ILE A 113 17.76 12.40 -6.22
N PRO A 114 17.55 13.71 -6.41
CA PRO A 114 18.04 14.73 -5.47
C PRO A 114 17.46 14.56 -4.07
N VAL A 115 18.27 14.89 -3.05
CA VAL A 115 17.83 14.94 -1.66
C VAL A 115 16.72 15.98 -1.50
N GLY A 116 15.74 15.69 -0.65
CA GLY A 116 14.55 16.53 -0.45
C GLY A 116 13.36 16.14 -1.35
N THR A 117 13.59 15.38 -2.42
CA THR A 117 12.54 14.99 -3.37
C THR A 117 11.52 14.06 -2.72
N MET A 118 10.24 14.27 -3.05
CA MET A 118 9.15 13.36 -2.69
C MET A 118 9.08 12.20 -3.68
N VAL A 119 9.01 10.98 -3.15
CA VAL A 119 8.98 9.75 -3.93
C VAL A 119 7.88 8.80 -3.46
N HIS A 120 7.44 7.93 -4.35
CA HIS A 120 6.50 6.85 -4.06
C HIS A 120 6.94 5.55 -4.76
N ASN A 121 6.20 4.47 -4.55
CA ASN A 121 6.49 3.15 -5.14
C ASN A 121 7.96 2.74 -4.96
N VAL A 122 8.46 2.81 -3.73
CA VAL A 122 9.88 2.59 -3.42
C VAL A 122 10.17 1.10 -3.25
N GLU A 123 11.24 0.63 -3.86
CA GLU A 123 11.76 -0.71 -3.66
C GLU A 123 12.43 -0.87 -2.29
N LEU A 124 12.34 -2.07 -1.72
CA LEU A 124 13.14 -2.49 -0.54
C LEU A 124 14.39 -3.27 -0.94
N HIS A 125 14.34 -3.92 -2.08
CA HIS A 125 15.42 -4.68 -2.68
C HIS A 125 15.44 -4.37 -4.17
N ALA A 126 16.60 -4.08 -4.71
CA ALA A 126 16.76 -3.72 -6.12
C ALA A 126 16.16 -4.78 -7.05
N GLY A 127 15.38 -4.35 -8.03
CA GLY A 127 14.74 -5.20 -9.03
C GLY A 127 13.53 -6.02 -8.56
N LYS A 128 13.15 -5.95 -7.28
CA LYS A 128 11.98 -6.66 -6.75
C LYS A 128 10.66 -5.97 -7.10
N GLY A 129 10.70 -4.68 -7.37
CA GLY A 129 9.55 -3.82 -7.58
C GLY A 129 9.16 -3.04 -6.32
N GLY A 130 8.46 -1.95 -6.51
CA GLY A 130 8.07 -1.04 -5.42
C GLY A 130 7.17 -1.72 -4.39
N GLN A 131 7.49 -1.55 -3.12
CA GLN A 131 6.77 -2.16 -1.99
C GLN A 131 6.29 -1.11 -0.99
N LEU A 132 6.98 0.01 -0.86
CA LEU A 132 6.63 1.10 0.05
C LEU A 132 5.91 2.22 -0.68
N VAL A 133 5.08 2.96 0.06
CA VAL A 133 4.45 4.22 -0.38
C VAL A 133 3.64 4.05 -1.68
N ARG A 134 2.58 3.25 -1.61
CA ARG A 134 1.71 2.95 -2.76
C ARG A 134 0.25 3.33 -2.56
N ALA A 135 -0.12 3.77 -1.36
CA ALA A 135 -1.50 4.17 -1.04
C ALA A 135 -1.74 5.64 -1.43
N ALA A 136 -3.00 5.97 -1.71
CA ALA A 136 -3.42 7.32 -2.09
C ALA A 136 -2.94 8.40 -1.11
N GLY A 137 -2.48 9.52 -1.64
CA GLY A 137 -2.02 10.68 -0.89
C GLY A 137 -0.68 10.49 -0.15
N ASN A 138 -0.03 9.33 -0.29
CA ASN A 138 1.22 9.05 0.41
C ASN A 138 2.44 9.40 -0.45
N GLY A 139 3.44 9.98 0.21
CA GLY A 139 4.77 10.23 -0.32
C GLY A 139 5.81 9.95 0.75
N ALA A 140 7.01 9.56 0.36
CA ALA A 140 8.18 9.51 1.21
C ALA A 140 9.17 10.57 0.75
N GLN A 141 9.89 11.17 1.68
CA GLN A 141 10.92 12.15 1.37
C GLN A 141 12.30 11.52 1.43
N LEU A 142 13.11 11.73 0.40
CA LEU A 142 14.51 11.35 0.40
C LEU A 142 15.29 12.34 1.26
N MET A 143 15.79 11.91 2.42
CA MET A 143 16.43 12.78 3.40
C MET A 143 17.94 12.87 3.22
N ALA A 144 18.59 11.76 2.92
CA ALA A 144 20.04 11.67 2.79
C ALA A 144 20.46 10.49 1.92
N LYS A 145 21.67 10.55 1.40
CA LYS A 145 22.36 9.45 0.71
C LYS A 145 23.72 9.27 1.36
N GLU A 146 23.97 8.09 1.91
CA GLU A 146 25.21 7.79 2.63
C GLU A 146 25.74 6.41 2.20
N GLY A 147 26.87 6.41 1.52
CA GLY A 147 27.50 5.18 1.05
C GLY A 147 26.56 4.29 0.22
N LYS A 148 26.23 3.12 0.74
CA LYS A 148 25.36 2.12 0.07
C LYS A 148 23.86 2.31 0.32
N TYR A 149 23.46 3.31 1.13
CA TYR A 149 22.08 3.49 1.57
C TYR A 149 21.56 4.89 1.29
N ALA A 150 20.27 4.96 1.05
CA ALA A 150 19.48 6.18 1.03
C ALA A 150 18.52 6.17 2.22
N THR A 151 18.42 7.28 2.95
CA THR A 151 17.52 7.43 4.09
C THR A 151 16.23 8.08 3.65
N LEU A 152 15.11 7.40 3.88
CA LEU A 152 13.78 7.84 3.54
C LEU A 152 12.96 8.13 4.80
N ARG A 153 12.28 9.28 4.81
CA ARG A 153 11.21 9.57 5.77
C ARG A 153 9.89 9.07 5.20
N LEU A 154 9.36 8.00 5.80
CA LEU A 154 8.11 7.36 5.38
C LEU A 154 6.89 8.16 5.85
N PRO A 155 5.69 7.94 5.26
CA PRO A 155 4.44 8.59 5.67
C PRO A 155 4.08 8.37 7.16
N SER A 156 4.54 7.29 7.76
CA SER A 156 4.37 7.00 9.19
C SER A 156 5.25 7.86 10.12
N GLY A 157 6.20 8.65 9.55
CA GLY A 157 7.24 9.37 10.29
C GLY A 157 8.50 8.54 10.57
N GLU A 158 8.50 7.24 10.27
CA GLU A 158 9.68 6.39 10.40
C GLU A 158 10.77 6.80 9.41
N MET A 159 11.99 6.94 9.87
CA MET A 159 13.18 7.15 9.03
C MET A 159 13.87 5.80 8.83
N ARG A 160 13.94 5.39 7.58
CA ARG A 160 14.46 4.07 7.20
C ARG A 160 15.48 4.16 6.09
N MET A 161 16.53 3.36 6.22
CA MET A 161 17.52 3.16 5.17
C MET A 161 17.05 2.11 4.16
N VAL A 162 17.32 2.39 2.90
CA VAL A 162 17.05 1.51 1.76
C VAL A 162 18.31 1.49 0.89
N PRO A 163 18.69 0.35 0.28
CA PRO A 163 19.84 0.33 -0.61
C PRO A 163 19.72 1.38 -1.72
N ILE A 164 20.81 2.07 -2.01
CA ILE A 164 20.84 3.21 -2.94
C ILE A 164 20.49 2.81 -4.38
N ASN A 165 20.72 1.55 -4.76
CA ASN A 165 20.38 1.00 -6.08
C ASN A 165 18.89 0.68 -6.24
N CYS A 166 18.08 0.79 -5.18
CA CYS A 166 16.63 0.63 -5.25
C CYS A 166 16.01 1.77 -6.05
N ARG A 167 14.94 1.45 -6.77
CA ARG A 167 14.20 2.43 -7.57
C ARG A 167 13.04 3.02 -6.79
N ALA A 168 12.70 4.25 -7.14
CA ALA A 168 11.52 4.93 -6.67
C ALA A 168 10.91 5.78 -7.79
N SER A 169 9.61 5.99 -7.74
CA SER A 169 8.92 6.91 -8.65
C SER A 169 8.80 8.30 -8.01
N ILE A 170 9.01 9.33 -8.81
CA ILE A 170 8.98 10.73 -8.36
C ILE A 170 7.54 11.19 -8.12
N GLY A 171 7.34 11.94 -7.05
CA GLY A 171 6.08 12.57 -6.68
C GLY A 171 5.33 11.86 -5.55
N VAL A 172 4.19 12.40 -5.20
CA VAL A 172 3.24 11.86 -4.21
C VAL A 172 2.16 11.09 -4.95
N VAL A 173 1.65 10.01 -4.38
CA VAL A 173 0.54 9.23 -4.98
C VAL A 173 -0.71 10.10 -5.02
N GLY A 174 -1.39 10.14 -6.15
CA GLY A 174 -2.62 10.92 -6.33
C GLY A 174 -3.80 10.40 -5.50
N ASN A 175 -4.98 11.04 -5.68
CA ASN A 175 -6.22 10.72 -4.96
C ASN A 175 -6.11 10.92 -3.43
N GLY A 176 -5.43 12.00 -3.00
CA GLY A 176 -5.17 12.29 -1.58
C GLY A 176 -6.42 12.42 -0.72
N GLU A 177 -7.53 12.84 -1.29
CA GLU A 177 -8.82 12.99 -0.60
C GLU A 177 -9.54 11.66 -0.31
N HIS A 178 -8.98 10.52 -0.74
CA HIS A 178 -9.59 9.21 -0.53
C HIS A 178 -9.93 8.93 0.96
N SER A 179 -9.12 9.42 1.88
CA SER A 179 -9.35 9.24 3.32
C SER A 179 -10.56 10.03 3.86
N LEU A 180 -11.01 11.05 3.15
CA LEU A 180 -12.13 11.90 3.52
C LEU A 180 -13.49 11.32 3.10
N ILE A 181 -13.50 10.24 2.31
CA ILE A 181 -14.71 9.63 1.78
C ILE A 181 -15.55 9.05 2.92
N ASN A 182 -16.76 9.54 3.07
CA ASN A 182 -17.75 8.93 3.95
C ASN A 182 -18.44 7.76 3.23
N ILE A 183 -18.34 6.57 3.81
CA ILE A 183 -18.92 5.34 3.25
C ILE A 183 -20.45 5.37 3.28
N GLY A 184 -21.05 6.07 4.25
CA GLY A 184 -22.46 6.35 4.38
C GLY A 184 -23.31 5.19 4.92
N LYS A 185 -23.17 3.97 4.40
CA LYS A 185 -23.99 2.83 4.81
C LYS A 185 -23.20 1.53 4.98
N ALA A 186 -23.69 0.65 5.85
CA ALA A 186 -23.08 -0.66 6.14
C ALA A 186 -22.96 -1.55 4.88
N GLY A 187 -23.92 -1.47 3.95
CA GLY A 187 -23.88 -2.21 2.69
C GLY A 187 -22.64 -1.91 1.84
N ARG A 188 -22.14 -0.67 1.83
CA ARG A 188 -20.88 -0.33 1.16
C ARG A 188 -19.68 -1.06 1.76
N LYS A 189 -19.59 -1.14 3.11
CA LYS A 189 -18.55 -1.96 3.77
C LYS A 189 -18.66 -3.43 3.40
N ARG A 190 -19.89 -3.96 3.32
CA ARG A 190 -20.14 -5.34 2.86
C ARG A 190 -19.63 -5.56 1.43
N ASN A 191 -19.89 -4.63 0.53
CA ASN A 191 -19.39 -4.68 -0.86
C ASN A 191 -17.86 -4.62 -0.95
N MET A 192 -17.19 -3.99 0.02
CA MET A 192 -15.72 -3.99 0.14
C MET A 192 -15.15 -5.32 0.66
N GLY A 193 -16.00 -6.28 1.04
CA GLY A 193 -15.58 -7.58 1.59
C GLY A 193 -15.34 -7.57 3.09
N ILE A 194 -15.83 -6.56 3.80
CA ILE A 194 -15.75 -6.46 5.25
C ILE A 194 -17.04 -7.00 5.84
N ARG A 195 -16.94 -8.07 6.64
CA ARG A 195 -18.07 -8.64 7.37
C ARG A 195 -18.32 -7.91 8.69
N PRO A 196 -19.54 -7.94 9.23
CA PRO A 196 -19.84 -7.36 10.54
C PRO A 196 -18.94 -7.91 11.63
N THR A 197 -18.62 -7.06 12.60
CA THR A 197 -17.83 -7.42 13.77
C THR A 197 -18.72 -7.34 15.01
N VAL A 198 -18.70 -8.39 15.81
CA VAL A 198 -19.37 -8.45 17.11
C VAL A 198 -18.34 -8.14 18.19
N ARG A 199 -18.65 -7.23 19.10
CA ARG A 199 -17.79 -6.89 20.24
C ARG A 199 -17.82 -8.01 21.29
N GLY A 200 -16.71 -8.25 21.97
CA GLY A 200 -16.58 -9.33 22.94
C GLY A 200 -17.54 -9.26 24.13
N SER A 201 -17.96 -8.05 24.54
CA SER A 201 -18.87 -7.83 25.67
C SER A 201 -20.31 -8.32 25.45
N VAL A 202 -20.70 -8.65 24.24
CA VAL A 202 -22.03 -9.22 23.91
C VAL A 202 -21.95 -10.72 23.59
N MET A 203 -20.80 -11.33 23.81
CA MET A 203 -20.58 -12.77 23.69
C MET A 203 -20.77 -13.48 25.04
N ASN A 204 -20.81 -14.80 25.02
CA ASN A 204 -20.81 -15.61 26.23
C ASN A 204 -19.39 -15.66 26.85
N PRO A 205 -19.27 -15.98 28.15
CA PRO A 205 -17.98 -16.06 28.84
C PRO A 205 -16.99 -17.06 28.23
N ASN A 206 -17.49 -18.13 27.60
CA ASN A 206 -16.66 -19.12 26.90
C ASN A 206 -16.13 -18.63 25.56
N ASP A 207 -16.74 -17.61 24.95
CA ASP A 207 -16.38 -17.12 23.63
C ASP A 207 -15.40 -15.95 23.69
N HIS A 208 -15.45 -15.16 24.76
CA HIS A 208 -14.59 -14.00 24.90
C HIS A 208 -14.34 -13.65 26.37
N PRO A 209 -13.12 -13.20 26.74
CA PRO A 209 -12.80 -12.75 28.11
C PRO A 209 -13.69 -11.63 28.66
N HIS A 210 -14.34 -10.86 27.79
CA HIS A 210 -15.27 -9.80 28.14
C HIS A 210 -16.74 -10.26 28.12
N GLY A 211 -16.98 -11.54 27.86
CA GLY A 211 -18.33 -12.10 27.75
C GLY A 211 -18.99 -12.29 29.13
N GLY A 212 -20.31 -12.40 29.10
CA GLY A 212 -21.16 -12.61 30.29
C GLY A 212 -21.63 -11.33 30.91
N GLY A 213 -22.39 -11.50 32.01
CA GLY A 213 -23.04 -10.42 32.73
C GLY A 213 -24.41 -10.06 32.18
N GLU A 214 -25.08 -9.13 32.83
CA GLU A 214 -26.43 -8.68 32.51
C GLU A 214 -26.43 -7.25 31.96
N GLY A 215 -27.22 -7.00 30.92
CA GLY A 215 -27.37 -5.69 30.31
C GLY A 215 -26.08 -5.17 29.65
N LYS A 216 -25.74 -3.91 29.91
CA LYS A 216 -24.51 -3.27 29.41
C LYS A 216 -23.35 -3.46 30.38
N THR A 217 -22.84 -4.67 30.49
CA THR A 217 -21.69 -4.97 31.36
C THR A 217 -20.42 -4.27 30.91
N SER A 218 -19.63 -3.84 31.88
CA SER A 218 -18.27 -3.35 31.67
C SER A 218 -17.32 -4.50 31.29
N ILE A 219 -16.09 -4.17 30.95
CA ILE A 219 -15.07 -5.16 30.56
C ILE A 219 -14.75 -6.13 31.73
N GLY A 220 -14.90 -5.69 33.00
CA GLY A 220 -14.61 -6.50 34.19
C GLY A 220 -13.15 -6.92 34.36
N ARG A 221 -12.21 -6.24 33.68
CA ARG A 221 -10.78 -6.52 33.73
C ARG A 221 -9.99 -5.21 33.79
N PRO A 222 -8.72 -5.22 34.24
CA PRO A 222 -7.88 -4.02 34.30
C PRO A 222 -7.67 -3.33 32.95
N GLY A 223 -7.85 -4.06 31.85
CA GLY A 223 -7.75 -3.53 30.48
C GLY A 223 -8.41 -4.43 29.45
N PRO A 224 -8.65 -3.92 28.23
CA PRO A 224 -9.29 -4.69 27.19
C PRO A 224 -8.39 -5.85 26.73
N CYS A 225 -9.00 -7.00 26.50
CA CYS A 225 -8.34 -8.22 26.05
C CYS A 225 -8.78 -8.63 24.64
N THR A 226 -7.91 -9.35 23.97
CA THR A 226 -8.23 -10.07 22.73
C THR A 226 -9.07 -11.32 23.09
N PRO A 227 -9.72 -11.99 22.11
CA PRO A 227 -10.42 -13.25 22.36
C PRO A 227 -9.55 -14.35 23.00
N TRP A 228 -8.24 -14.26 22.87
CA TRP A 228 -7.26 -15.19 23.45
C TRP A 228 -6.66 -14.72 24.78
N GLY A 229 -7.23 -13.70 25.38
CA GLY A 229 -6.82 -13.22 26.70
C GLY A 229 -5.59 -12.30 26.74
N LYS A 230 -4.98 -11.99 25.60
CA LYS A 230 -3.85 -11.05 25.53
C LYS A 230 -4.35 -9.60 25.63
N PRO A 231 -3.56 -8.66 26.19
CA PRO A 231 -3.91 -7.25 26.17
C PRO A 231 -4.14 -6.76 24.72
N ALA A 232 -5.28 -6.10 24.48
CA ALA A 232 -5.66 -5.59 23.18
C ALA A 232 -4.98 -4.25 22.85
N LEU A 233 -4.64 -3.45 23.86
CA LEU A 233 -3.99 -2.15 23.74
C LEU A 233 -2.64 -2.16 24.45
N GLY A 234 -1.67 -1.43 23.89
CA GLY A 234 -0.36 -1.21 24.50
C GLY A 234 0.65 -2.36 24.39
N LEU A 235 0.23 -3.56 23.99
CA LEU A 235 1.15 -4.69 23.86
C LEU A 235 2.09 -4.49 22.67
N LYS A 236 3.40 -4.46 22.93
CA LYS A 236 4.43 -4.39 21.90
C LYS A 236 4.63 -5.76 21.26
N THR A 237 4.12 -5.93 20.03
CA THR A 237 4.17 -7.23 19.32
C THR A 237 5.37 -7.37 18.37
N ARG A 238 6.12 -6.28 18.11
CA ARG A 238 7.33 -6.34 17.27
C ARG A 238 8.41 -7.17 17.97
N LYS A 239 8.95 -8.17 17.29
CA LYS A 239 10.07 -8.97 17.79
C LYS A 239 11.29 -8.07 18.05
N LYS A 240 11.95 -8.22 19.21
CA LYS A 240 13.14 -7.42 19.58
C LYS A 240 14.27 -7.58 18.54
N ASN A 241 14.59 -8.80 18.16
CA ASN A 241 15.70 -9.13 17.25
C ASN A 241 15.24 -9.26 15.78
N LYS A 242 14.50 -8.27 15.27
CA LYS A 242 14.09 -8.27 13.87
C LYS A 242 15.23 -7.73 12.99
N ALA A 243 15.61 -8.47 11.92
CA ALA A 243 16.68 -8.08 11.01
C ALA A 243 16.55 -6.64 10.46
N SER A 244 15.31 -6.19 10.22
CA SER A 244 15.06 -4.83 9.75
C SER A 244 15.36 -3.72 10.76
N ASN A 245 15.70 -4.05 12.03
CA ASN A 245 16.07 -3.02 13.01
C ASN A 245 17.33 -2.25 12.59
N LYS A 246 18.28 -2.93 11.96
CA LYS A 246 19.54 -2.33 11.47
C LYS A 246 19.30 -1.22 10.42
N LEU A 247 18.15 -1.26 9.73
CA LEU A 247 17.81 -0.32 8.66
C LEU A 247 16.89 0.81 9.13
N ILE A 248 16.43 0.82 10.37
CA ILE A 248 15.57 1.87 10.91
C ILE A 248 16.41 2.82 11.75
N VAL A 249 16.57 4.05 11.29
CA VAL A 249 17.33 5.10 11.98
C VAL A 249 16.49 5.67 13.12
N ARG A 250 15.21 5.93 12.84
CA ARG A 250 14.28 6.55 13.80
C ARG A 250 12.90 5.99 13.64
N ARG A 251 12.25 5.63 14.73
CA ARG A 251 10.87 5.13 14.74
C ARG A 251 9.87 6.27 14.51
N ARG A 252 8.61 5.92 14.23
CA ARG A 252 7.51 6.86 14.05
C ARG A 252 7.26 7.77 15.27
N ASP A 253 7.59 7.29 16.48
CA ASP A 253 7.49 8.02 17.75
C ASP A 253 8.71 8.92 18.03
N GLY A 254 9.62 9.02 17.08
CA GLY A 254 10.83 9.84 17.19
C GLY A 254 11.99 9.20 17.96
N LYS A 255 11.82 7.99 18.48
CA LYS A 255 12.86 7.29 19.26
C LYS A 255 13.76 6.46 18.36
N ALA A 256 15.04 6.43 18.68
CA ALA A 256 15.98 5.48 18.08
C ALA A 256 15.60 4.04 18.46
N ILE A 257 15.99 3.08 17.64
CA ILE A 257 15.92 1.66 18.01
C ILE A 257 17.13 1.37 18.90
N LYS A 258 16.85 0.99 20.13
CA LYS A 258 17.85 0.44 21.04
C LYS A 258 18.09 -1.03 20.72
#